data_b8c6d89bd08ed319b3d0c85291b2afb5
#
_entry.id   b8c6d89bd08ed319b3d0c85291b2afb5
#
_cell.length_a   1.000
_cell.length_b   1.000
_cell.length_c   1.000
_cell.angle_alpha   90.00
_cell.angle_beta   90.00
_cell.angle_gamma   90.00
#
_symmetry.space_group_name_H-M   'P 1'
#
loop_
_entity.id
_entity.type
_entity.pdbx_description
1 polymer ?
#
loop_
_entity_poly.entity_id
_entity_poly.type
_entity_poly.pdbx_seq_one_letter_code
_entity_poly.pdbx_strand_id
1 'polypeptide(L)'
;MKEELLFCPLGGSGEIGMNMNLFAYGKPGEHKWIMVDIGVTFADDTLPGIDLIYPDPGFIVDKKEDLIGIVLTHAHEDHIGAIAHLWPQLKCKIFATPFTSVLIKEKFKEKHIDITSYLNVVQLNGIVDLDPFKIEYITLTHSILEPNGLRIETPAGVILHTGDWKIDPDPLIGGKINSNRLKEIGNDGVLAMICDSTNVFSMGKAGSELDVRKSMLNIMSSLKKRIIIASFASNVARLETAFYCAEKTGRQISLVGRSMHRIFKAARQCGYLKNVIEPIDPREAKNISREKIVYLCTGSQGEPMAALMRIAKYTHPDVFIEKDDTVIFSSKIIPGNEKKLYNLQNQLVKDGIEVISEENEFVHVSGHPNREDLKEMYEWIKPQCAIPVHGEHRHMIEHIKFAKEMNVPNPVQVENGDIVKLYPGTPKVYDKAPSGRLYLDGNVSVVEESQSIKDRKNLSANGYIEATIMITPKGSMHKRPVLTFRGIPVDDVEEFVYGLEDAIEDITRTFKLGSKQQEHNLIDALKIACRKFSKEKTGKKPFTNINLVRI
;
A
#
# COMPACT_ATOMS: atom_id res chain seq x y z
N MET A 1 -2.61 20.79 35.71
CA MET A 1 -2.15 19.43 35.35
C MET A 1 -0.77 19.56 34.73
N LYS A 2 0.11 18.56 34.84
CA LYS A 2 1.43 18.57 34.19
C LYS A 2 1.27 18.34 32.70
N GLU A 3 2.16 18.93 31.90
CA GLU A 3 2.23 18.66 30.47
C GLU A 3 2.64 17.20 30.23
N GLU A 4 2.17 16.62 29.11
CA GLU A 4 2.44 15.24 28.74
C GLU A 4 2.81 15.14 27.26
N LEU A 5 3.63 14.13 26.94
CA LEU A 5 4.01 13.76 25.59
C LEU A 5 3.38 12.42 25.28
N LEU A 6 2.61 12.36 24.19
CA LEU A 6 1.87 11.18 23.76
C LEU A 6 2.31 10.74 22.38
N PHE A 7 2.25 9.43 22.13
CA PHE A 7 2.35 8.80 20.83
C PHE A 7 1.11 7.96 20.55
N CYS A 8 0.54 8.03 19.34
CA CYS A 8 -0.63 7.26 18.97
C CYS A 8 -0.55 6.85 17.48
N PRO A 9 -0.26 5.60 17.15
CA PRO A 9 -0.37 5.11 15.79
C PRO A 9 -1.85 4.90 15.44
N LEU A 10 -2.31 5.44 14.31
CA LEU A 10 -3.62 5.12 13.73
C LEU A 10 -3.51 4.11 12.58
N GLY A 11 -2.29 3.87 12.07
CA GLY A 11 -1.95 2.89 11.05
C GLY A 11 -0.48 2.51 11.11
N GLY A 12 -0.12 1.35 10.57
CA GLY A 12 1.26 0.84 10.52
C GLY A 12 1.70 0.07 11.77
N SER A 13 0.82 -0.19 12.74
CA SER A 13 1.12 -1.00 13.92
C SER A 13 0.28 -2.26 13.95
N GLY A 14 0.93 -3.43 13.89
CA GLY A 14 0.28 -4.73 13.69
C GLY A 14 0.04 -5.07 12.21
N GLU A 15 0.55 -4.25 11.30
CA GLU A 15 0.48 -4.39 9.85
C GLU A 15 1.67 -3.70 9.16
N ILE A 16 1.94 -4.05 7.90
CA ILE A 16 2.91 -3.38 7.04
C ILE A 16 2.12 -2.48 6.08
N GLY A 17 2.46 -1.20 6.04
CA GLY A 17 1.78 -0.20 5.20
C GLY A 17 0.81 0.68 5.98
N MET A 18 0.09 1.54 5.29
CA MET A 18 -0.84 2.59 5.74
C MET A 18 -0.40 3.32 7.02
N ASN A 19 0.88 3.75 7.03
CA ASN A 19 1.49 4.43 8.16
C ASN A 19 0.80 5.75 8.47
N MET A 20 0.40 5.94 9.73
CA MET A 20 -0.15 7.20 10.25
C MET A 20 0.15 7.27 11.74
N ASN A 21 1.12 8.09 12.13
CA ASN A 21 1.64 8.17 13.48
C ASN A 21 1.40 9.57 14.05
N LEU A 22 0.73 9.68 15.18
CA LEU A 22 0.44 10.94 15.84
C LEU A 22 1.36 11.16 17.04
N PHE A 23 1.81 12.39 17.23
CA PHE A 23 2.51 12.85 18.42
C PHE A 23 1.78 14.05 18.99
N ALA A 24 1.63 14.10 20.33
CA ALA A 24 0.99 15.21 21.00
C ALA A 24 1.81 15.70 22.19
N TYR A 25 1.86 17.01 22.37
CA TYR A 25 2.45 17.63 23.54
C TYR A 25 1.54 18.72 24.08
N GLY A 26 1.41 18.81 25.40
CA GLY A 26 0.65 19.82 26.09
C GLY A 26 -0.01 19.31 27.38
N LYS A 27 -0.86 20.14 27.98
CA LYS A 27 -1.71 19.72 29.09
C LYS A 27 -2.86 18.85 28.62
N PRO A 28 -3.35 17.90 29.42
CA PRO A 28 -4.54 17.14 29.09
C PRO A 28 -5.70 18.03 28.64
N GLY A 29 -6.18 17.80 27.40
CA GLY A 29 -7.23 18.61 26.77
C GLY A 29 -6.75 19.82 25.97
N GLU A 30 -5.47 20.19 26.05
CA GLU A 30 -4.87 21.34 25.36
C GLU A 30 -3.66 20.93 24.49
N HIS A 31 -3.63 19.67 24.03
CA HIS A 31 -2.52 19.15 23.25
C HIS A 31 -2.43 19.78 21.87
N LYS A 32 -1.21 20.10 21.42
CA LYS A 32 -0.91 20.30 20.00
C LYS A 32 -0.44 18.99 19.40
N TRP A 33 -0.88 18.70 18.19
CA TRP A 33 -0.65 17.44 17.48
C TRP A 33 0.16 17.65 16.21
N ILE A 34 1.05 16.72 15.93
CA ILE A 34 1.64 16.53 14.61
C ILE A 34 1.34 15.11 14.13
N MET A 35 1.24 14.94 12.82
CA MET A 35 1.09 13.65 12.17
C MET A 35 2.35 13.34 11.37
N VAL A 36 2.91 12.15 11.55
CA VAL A 36 4.01 11.61 10.73
C VAL A 36 3.44 10.57 9.80
N ASP A 37 3.55 10.85 8.50
CA ASP A 37 3.04 10.05 7.39
C ASP A 37 1.51 9.93 7.34
N ILE A 38 0.98 9.54 6.16
CA ILE A 38 -0.43 9.36 5.86
C ILE A 38 -0.57 8.40 4.67
N GLY A 39 -0.33 7.12 4.95
CA GLY A 39 -0.13 6.08 3.96
C GLY A 39 -1.38 5.29 3.59
N VAL A 40 -1.21 4.41 2.60
CA VAL A 40 -2.20 3.42 2.18
C VAL A 40 -1.63 2.01 2.27
N THR A 41 -2.52 1.03 2.24
CA THR A 41 -2.21 -0.34 1.81
C THR A 41 -3.14 -0.74 0.67
N PHE A 42 -2.86 -1.86 0.01
CA PHE A 42 -3.64 -2.33 -1.14
C PHE A 42 -4.58 -3.44 -0.71
N ALA A 43 -5.75 -3.48 -1.34
CA ALA A 43 -6.69 -4.57 -1.13
C ALA A 43 -6.20 -5.85 -1.83
N ASP A 44 -6.55 -6.98 -1.24
CA ASP A 44 -6.35 -8.30 -1.83
C ASP A 44 -7.62 -8.80 -2.55
N ASP A 45 -7.55 -10.03 -3.08
CA ASP A 45 -8.65 -10.64 -3.83
C ASP A 45 -9.90 -10.94 -2.98
N THR A 46 -9.83 -10.78 -1.64
CA THR A 46 -10.98 -10.94 -0.73
C THR A 46 -11.88 -9.71 -0.68
N LEU A 47 -11.43 -8.59 -1.28
CA LEU A 47 -12.11 -7.30 -1.30
C LEU A 47 -12.40 -6.85 -2.74
N PRO A 48 -13.35 -7.48 -3.44
CA PRO A 48 -13.62 -7.18 -4.85
C PRO A 48 -14.04 -5.73 -5.06
N GLY A 49 -13.33 -5.05 -5.98
CA GLY A 49 -13.61 -3.66 -6.37
C GLY A 49 -13.07 -2.61 -5.41
N ILE A 50 -12.25 -2.99 -4.43
CA ILE A 50 -11.52 -2.07 -3.57
C ILE A 50 -10.06 -2.03 -4.04
N ASP A 51 -9.53 -0.84 -4.26
CA ASP A 51 -8.15 -0.65 -4.72
C ASP A 51 -7.21 -0.25 -3.58
N LEU A 52 -7.65 0.67 -2.72
CA LEU A 52 -6.87 1.27 -1.65
C LEU A 52 -7.56 1.13 -0.29
N ILE A 53 -6.76 0.98 0.74
CA ILE A 53 -7.18 0.99 2.14
C ILE A 53 -6.29 1.99 2.87
N TYR A 54 -6.87 2.79 3.77
CA TYR A 54 -6.13 3.76 4.59
C TYR A 54 -6.71 3.87 6.00
N PRO A 55 -5.92 4.40 6.96
CA PRO A 55 -6.38 4.53 8.33
C PRO A 55 -7.58 5.45 8.44
N ASP A 56 -8.49 5.16 9.37
CA ASP A 56 -9.57 6.08 9.72
C ASP A 56 -8.99 7.28 10.51
N PRO A 57 -9.06 8.51 9.96
CA PRO A 57 -8.54 9.71 10.60
C PRO A 57 -9.52 10.30 11.63
N GLY A 58 -10.67 9.69 11.91
CA GLY A 58 -11.75 10.28 12.72
C GLY A 58 -11.27 10.89 14.03
N PHE A 59 -10.39 10.17 14.76
CA PHE A 59 -9.82 10.67 16.00
C PHE A 59 -9.10 12.02 15.87
N ILE A 60 -8.30 12.20 14.82
CA ILE A 60 -7.54 13.44 14.61
C ILE A 60 -8.36 14.51 13.87
N VAL A 61 -9.35 14.12 13.08
CA VAL A 61 -10.30 15.05 12.45
C VAL A 61 -11.07 15.81 13.50
N ASP A 62 -11.48 15.17 14.60
CA ASP A 62 -12.13 15.80 15.76
C ASP A 62 -11.22 16.81 16.48
N LYS A 63 -9.90 16.76 16.25
CA LYS A 63 -8.86 17.61 16.83
C LYS A 63 -8.11 18.44 15.79
N LYS A 64 -8.66 18.61 14.59
CA LYS A 64 -7.99 19.25 13.44
C LYS A 64 -7.49 20.67 13.71
N GLU A 65 -8.14 21.42 14.59
CA GLU A 65 -7.72 22.78 14.98
C GLU A 65 -6.41 22.77 15.79
N ASP A 66 -6.10 21.63 16.42
CA ASP A 66 -4.88 21.41 17.18
C ASP A 66 -3.83 20.61 16.40
N LEU A 67 -4.17 20.11 15.20
CA LEU A 67 -3.23 19.48 14.28
C LEU A 67 -2.43 20.54 13.53
N ILE A 68 -1.21 20.80 13.98
CA ILE A 68 -0.37 21.88 13.48
C ILE A 68 0.42 21.53 12.20
N GLY A 69 0.54 20.25 11.87
CA GLY A 69 1.18 19.83 10.61
C GLY A 69 1.25 18.32 10.39
N ILE A 70 1.38 17.98 9.11
CA ILE A 70 1.72 16.63 8.63
C ILE A 70 3.18 16.66 8.16
N VAL A 71 4.01 15.76 8.67
CA VAL A 71 5.44 15.66 8.40
C VAL A 71 5.69 14.34 7.69
N LEU A 72 6.18 14.39 6.44
CA LEU A 72 6.34 13.21 5.61
C LEU A 72 7.80 12.74 5.62
N THR A 73 8.01 11.46 5.92
CA THR A 73 9.34 10.86 5.97
C THR A 73 9.92 10.61 4.58
N HIS A 74 9.13 10.05 3.67
CA HIS A 74 9.51 9.74 2.29
C HIS A 74 8.28 9.49 1.41
N ALA A 75 8.49 9.20 0.12
CA ALA A 75 7.44 9.21 -0.89
C ALA A 75 6.87 7.84 -1.27
N HIS A 76 7.04 6.78 -0.48
CA HIS A 76 6.33 5.51 -0.73
C HIS A 76 4.83 5.65 -0.48
N GLU A 77 4.03 4.85 -1.18
CA GLU A 77 2.56 4.92 -1.10
C GLU A 77 2.02 4.60 0.29
N ASP A 78 2.66 3.73 1.02
CA ASP A 78 2.33 3.36 2.39
C ASP A 78 2.71 4.44 3.43
N HIS A 79 3.29 5.57 2.96
CA HIS A 79 3.60 6.77 3.76
C HIS A 79 2.89 8.03 3.26
N ILE A 80 2.60 8.15 1.95
CA ILE A 80 1.95 9.36 1.40
C ILE A 80 0.67 9.06 0.62
N GLY A 81 0.31 7.80 0.42
CA GLY A 81 -0.74 7.41 -0.52
C GLY A 81 -2.12 7.95 -0.19
N ALA A 82 -2.46 8.10 1.09
CA ALA A 82 -3.76 8.60 1.53
C ALA A 82 -3.84 10.14 1.58
N ILE A 83 -2.74 10.87 1.38
CA ILE A 83 -2.69 12.31 1.64
C ILE A 83 -3.74 13.10 0.86
N ALA A 84 -3.92 12.84 -0.43
CA ALA A 84 -4.90 13.56 -1.25
C ALA A 84 -6.36 13.15 -0.97
N HIS A 85 -6.58 12.03 -0.27
CA HIS A 85 -7.90 11.56 0.14
C HIS A 85 -8.32 12.11 1.50
N LEU A 86 -7.39 12.17 2.46
CA LEU A 86 -7.67 12.51 3.85
C LEU A 86 -7.40 13.98 4.20
N TRP A 87 -6.41 14.63 3.56
CA TRP A 87 -6.05 16.01 3.83
C TRP A 87 -7.22 17.02 3.70
N PRO A 88 -8.21 16.86 2.78
CA PRO A 88 -9.34 17.79 2.72
C PRO A 88 -10.14 17.93 4.03
N GLN A 89 -10.10 16.91 4.90
CA GLN A 89 -10.73 16.93 6.22
C GLN A 89 -9.83 17.56 7.29
N LEU A 90 -8.50 17.52 7.08
CA LEU A 90 -7.48 17.97 8.05
C LEU A 90 -7.05 19.41 7.81
N LYS A 91 -6.82 19.79 6.55
CA LYS A 91 -6.45 21.15 6.09
C LYS A 91 -5.33 21.84 6.88
N CYS A 92 -4.32 21.07 7.30
CA CYS A 92 -3.15 21.58 8.00
C CYS A 92 -1.93 21.73 7.05
N LYS A 93 -0.84 22.32 7.56
CA LYS A 93 0.43 22.44 6.83
C LYS A 93 1.02 21.05 6.54
N ILE A 94 1.70 20.92 5.41
CA ILE A 94 2.40 19.70 4.99
C ILE A 94 3.88 20.04 4.85
N PHE A 95 4.75 19.19 5.40
CA PHE A 95 6.19 19.32 5.35
C PHE A 95 6.79 18.09 4.67
N ALA A 96 7.57 18.30 3.61
CA ALA A 96 8.13 17.23 2.81
C ALA A 96 9.44 17.66 2.14
N THR A 97 10.33 16.70 1.89
CA THR A 97 11.55 16.93 1.09
C THR A 97 11.22 17.21 -0.37
N PRO A 98 12.17 17.74 -1.18
CA PRO A 98 11.91 18.11 -2.56
C PRO A 98 11.29 16.98 -3.39
N PHE A 99 11.84 15.77 -3.34
CA PHE A 99 11.33 14.65 -4.13
C PHE A 99 9.90 14.24 -3.70
N THR A 100 9.68 14.11 -2.40
CA THR A 100 8.36 13.83 -1.83
C THR A 100 7.36 14.93 -2.21
N SER A 101 7.78 16.20 -2.16
CA SER A 101 6.94 17.35 -2.54
C SER A 101 6.48 17.32 -4.00
N VAL A 102 7.34 16.88 -4.93
CA VAL A 102 6.95 16.72 -6.34
C VAL A 102 5.85 15.69 -6.48
N LEU A 103 6.00 14.53 -5.84
CA LEU A 103 5.04 13.43 -5.96
C LEU A 103 3.69 13.74 -5.31
N ILE A 104 3.67 14.38 -4.14
CA ILE A 104 2.39 14.77 -3.52
C ILE A 104 1.69 15.87 -4.30
N LYS A 105 2.40 16.83 -4.93
CA LYS A 105 1.78 17.81 -5.83
C LYS A 105 1.05 17.13 -6.99
N GLU A 106 1.61 16.08 -7.57
CA GLU A 106 0.95 15.31 -8.62
C GLU A 106 -0.32 14.63 -8.10
N LYS A 107 -0.27 13.99 -6.90
CA LYS A 107 -1.44 13.36 -6.27
C LYS A 107 -2.60 14.36 -6.04
N PHE A 108 -2.30 15.54 -5.52
CA PHE A 108 -3.29 16.59 -5.32
C PHE A 108 -3.82 17.17 -6.63
N LYS A 109 -2.96 17.30 -7.65
CA LYS A 109 -3.37 17.73 -8.99
C LYS A 109 -4.37 16.75 -9.63
N GLU A 110 -4.16 15.44 -9.46
CA GLU A 110 -5.10 14.41 -9.92
C GLU A 110 -6.50 14.54 -9.27
N LYS A 111 -6.56 15.09 -8.05
CA LYS A 111 -7.80 15.37 -7.33
C LYS A 111 -8.31 16.81 -7.48
N HIS A 112 -7.66 17.63 -8.31
CA HIS A 112 -7.97 19.05 -8.51
C HIS A 112 -7.94 19.88 -7.20
N ILE A 113 -7.03 19.57 -6.29
CA ILE A 113 -6.86 20.28 -5.02
C ILE A 113 -5.58 21.12 -5.07
N ASP A 114 -5.67 22.40 -4.76
CA ASP A 114 -4.52 23.29 -4.61
C ASP A 114 -4.00 23.28 -3.15
N ILE A 115 -2.72 22.93 -3.02
CA ILE A 115 -2.02 22.88 -1.74
C ILE A 115 -0.86 23.88 -1.66
N THR A 116 -0.76 24.80 -2.61
CA THR A 116 0.40 25.69 -2.74
C THR A 116 0.70 26.46 -1.45
N SER A 117 -0.34 26.93 -0.75
CA SER A 117 -0.20 27.66 0.53
C SER A 117 0.05 26.77 1.76
N TYR A 118 -0.10 25.46 1.63
CA TYR A 118 0.03 24.50 2.73
C TYR A 118 1.30 23.66 2.65
N LEU A 119 1.86 23.49 1.44
CA LEU A 119 3.05 22.66 1.24
C LEU A 119 4.33 23.43 1.50
N ASN A 120 5.08 22.99 2.49
CA ASN A 120 6.38 23.51 2.88
C ASN A 120 7.47 22.51 2.46
N VAL A 121 8.34 22.92 1.55
CA VAL A 121 9.47 22.09 1.10
C VAL A 121 10.62 22.25 2.07
N VAL A 122 11.03 21.15 2.69
CA VAL A 122 12.11 21.09 3.67
C VAL A 122 13.38 20.57 2.98
N GLN A 123 14.47 21.29 3.09
CA GLN A 123 15.76 20.81 2.56
C GLN A 123 16.23 19.56 3.30
N LEU A 124 17.05 18.73 2.65
CA LEU A 124 17.67 17.57 3.30
C LEU A 124 18.44 18.02 4.55
N ASN A 125 18.25 17.30 5.65
CA ASN A 125 18.77 17.64 6.98
C ASN A 125 18.29 19.02 7.50
N GLY A 126 17.18 19.52 6.96
CA GLY A 126 16.55 20.76 7.42
C GLY A 126 15.78 20.60 8.71
N ILE A 127 15.46 21.74 9.33
CA ILE A 127 14.72 21.81 10.59
C ILE A 127 13.39 22.52 10.33
N VAL A 128 12.33 21.99 10.93
CA VAL A 128 10.99 22.59 10.97
C VAL A 128 10.65 22.92 12.41
N ASP A 129 10.27 24.18 12.64
CA ASP A 129 9.83 24.66 13.95
C ASP A 129 8.31 24.74 13.95
N LEU A 130 7.68 23.90 14.78
CA LEU A 130 6.23 23.78 14.95
C LEU A 130 5.92 23.76 16.45
N ASP A 131 6.12 24.88 17.12
CA ASP A 131 5.92 24.97 18.57
C ASP A 131 4.68 24.21 19.04
N PRO A 132 4.80 23.25 19.98
CA PRO A 132 5.95 22.93 20.84
C PRO A 132 6.94 21.87 20.28
N PHE A 133 6.85 21.52 19.01
CA PHE A 133 7.73 20.56 18.37
C PHE A 133 8.80 21.25 17.52
N LYS A 134 10.05 20.77 17.63
CA LYS A 134 11.12 21.11 16.70
C LYS A 134 11.59 19.83 16.02
N ILE A 135 11.49 19.78 14.68
CA ILE A 135 11.65 18.55 13.91
C ILE A 135 12.85 18.70 12.99
N GLU A 136 13.89 17.88 13.18
CA GLU A 136 15.04 17.77 12.30
C GLU A 136 14.85 16.55 11.40
N TYR A 137 14.91 16.77 10.08
CA TYR A 137 14.99 15.71 9.09
C TYR A 137 16.41 15.14 9.07
N ILE A 138 16.55 13.82 9.15
CA ILE A 138 17.82 13.12 9.15
C ILE A 138 17.87 12.21 7.94
N THR A 139 18.75 12.50 7.00
CA THR A 139 18.90 11.67 5.81
C THR A 139 19.31 10.25 6.19
N LEU A 140 18.50 9.29 5.77
CA LEU A 140 18.76 7.87 5.86
C LEU A 140 18.94 7.27 4.46
N THR A 141 19.05 5.95 4.36
CA THR A 141 19.01 5.20 3.10
C THR A 141 17.85 4.22 3.10
N HIS A 142 17.19 4.09 1.95
CA HIS A 142 16.06 3.21 1.72
C HIS A 142 15.95 2.90 0.22
N SER A 143 14.88 2.24 -0.23
CA SER A 143 14.63 1.93 -1.64
C SER A 143 13.93 3.06 -2.42
N ILE A 144 14.04 4.29 -1.96
CA ILE A 144 13.49 5.50 -2.60
C ILE A 144 14.45 6.67 -2.38
N LEU A 145 14.24 7.78 -3.12
CA LEU A 145 15.00 9.02 -2.90
C LEU A 145 14.55 9.77 -1.64
N GLU A 146 15.52 10.41 -0.99
CA GLU A 146 15.32 11.32 0.14
C GLU A 146 14.51 10.69 1.30
N PRO A 147 14.84 9.45 1.74
CA PRO A 147 14.23 8.90 2.93
C PRO A 147 14.81 9.56 4.18
N ASN A 148 13.96 9.84 5.18
CA ASN A 148 14.36 10.55 6.38
C ASN A 148 13.86 9.87 7.64
N GLY A 149 14.71 9.82 8.66
CA GLY A 149 14.28 9.77 10.04
C GLY A 149 13.95 11.19 10.52
N LEU A 150 13.17 11.27 11.58
CA LEU A 150 12.75 12.53 12.20
C LEU A 150 13.20 12.56 13.66
N ARG A 151 14.09 13.52 14.01
CA ARG A 151 14.35 13.86 15.39
C ARG A 151 13.30 14.89 15.84
N ILE A 152 12.39 14.48 16.68
CA ILE A 152 11.28 15.29 17.18
C ILE A 152 11.62 15.73 18.61
N GLU A 153 11.97 16.97 18.77
CA GLU A 153 12.29 17.58 20.07
C GLU A 153 11.07 18.27 20.64
N THR A 154 10.83 18.08 21.93
CA THR A 154 9.78 18.71 22.70
C THR A 154 10.34 19.12 24.06
N PRO A 155 9.66 19.96 24.85
CA PRO A 155 10.09 20.27 26.22
C PRO A 155 10.18 19.05 27.16
N ALA A 156 9.54 17.92 26.80
CA ALA A 156 9.59 16.67 27.56
C ALA A 156 10.78 15.76 27.19
N GLY A 157 11.43 16.02 26.06
CA GLY A 157 12.54 15.22 25.56
C GLY A 157 12.49 14.98 24.05
N VAL A 158 13.41 14.16 23.56
CA VAL A 158 13.62 13.86 22.14
C VAL A 158 13.04 12.49 21.81
N ILE A 159 12.31 12.43 20.70
CA ILE A 159 11.88 11.19 20.05
C ILE A 159 12.64 11.06 18.73
N LEU A 160 13.10 9.85 18.41
CA LEU A 160 13.53 9.50 17.05
C LEU A 160 12.49 8.62 16.38
N HIS A 161 11.85 9.12 15.31
CA HIS A 161 11.04 8.32 14.40
C HIS A 161 11.90 7.96 13.21
N THR A 162 12.14 6.66 12.98
CA THR A 162 13.10 6.26 11.92
C THR A 162 12.53 6.42 10.53
N GLY A 163 11.20 6.42 10.35
CA GLY A 163 10.61 6.08 9.05
C GLY A 163 11.12 4.71 8.61
N ASP A 164 11.12 4.47 7.30
CA ASP A 164 11.71 3.30 6.69
C ASP A 164 13.17 3.53 6.33
N TRP A 165 14.00 2.55 6.61
CA TRP A 165 15.44 2.74 6.47
C TRP A 165 16.21 1.43 6.32
N LYS A 166 17.46 1.53 5.90
CA LYS A 166 18.51 0.50 5.99
C LYS A 166 19.87 1.17 6.17
N ILE A 167 20.90 0.43 6.45
CA ILE A 167 22.28 0.92 6.35
C ILE A 167 22.85 0.47 5.00
N ASP A 168 22.99 1.41 4.05
CA ASP A 168 23.71 1.18 2.80
C ASP A 168 25.06 1.91 2.86
N PRO A 169 26.18 1.18 2.92
CA PRO A 169 27.51 1.81 2.99
C PRO A 169 27.88 2.54 1.69
N ASP A 170 27.30 2.11 0.56
CA ASP A 170 27.58 2.64 -0.76
C ASP A 170 26.29 2.87 -1.58
N PRO A 171 25.44 3.80 -1.14
CA PRO A 171 24.24 4.16 -1.88
C PRO A 171 24.64 4.80 -3.22
N LEU A 172 23.99 4.34 -4.29
CA LEU A 172 24.30 4.82 -5.65
C LEU A 172 23.77 6.22 -5.92
N ILE A 173 22.72 6.58 -5.21
CA ILE A 173 22.00 7.85 -5.39
C ILE A 173 21.50 8.35 -4.03
N GLY A 174 21.55 9.66 -3.84
CA GLY A 174 21.22 10.27 -2.56
C GLY A 174 22.41 10.33 -1.59
N GLY A 175 22.13 10.65 -0.33
CA GLY A 175 23.14 10.79 0.72
C GLY A 175 23.38 9.48 1.49
N LYS A 176 24.57 9.34 2.06
CA LYS A 176 24.86 8.29 3.06
C LYS A 176 24.26 8.66 4.41
N ILE A 177 23.95 7.66 5.23
CA ILE A 177 23.61 7.87 6.63
C ILE A 177 24.77 8.53 7.37
N ASN A 178 24.47 9.60 8.08
CA ASN A 178 25.44 10.24 8.98
C ASN A 178 25.37 9.58 10.36
N SER A 179 26.13 8.50 10.54
CA SER A 179 26.18 7.77 11.83
C SER A 179 26.70 8.63 12.98
N ASN A 180 27.56 9.61 12.71
CA ASN A 180 28.05 10.53 13.75
C ASN A 180 26.89 11.40 14.29
N ARG A 181 26.05 11.92 13.39
CA ARG A 181 24.85 12.69 13.81
C ARG A 181 23.90 11.86 14.65
N LEU A 182 23.66 10.60 14.25
CA LEU A 182 22.83 9.67 15.04
C LEU A 182 23.42 9.37 16.42
N LYS A 183 24.75 9.18 16.50
CA LYS A 183 25.44 9.01 17.80
C LYS A 183 25.38 10.27 18.67
N GLU A 184 25.49 11.46 18.09
CA GLU A 184 25.29 12.74 18.81
C GLU A 184 23.89 12.78 19.42
N ILE A 185 22.84 12.50 18.62
CA ILE A 185 21.46 12.45 19.09
C ILE A 185 21.29 11.44 20.22
N GLY A 186 21.89 10.25 20.12
CA GLY A 186 21.88 9.25 21.17
C GLY A 186 22.59 9.71 22.45
N ASN A 187 23.72 10.41 22.32
CA ASN A 187 24.45 10.95 23.48
C ASN A 187 23.73 12.11 24.15
N ASP A 188 22.97 12.91 23.40
CA ASP A 188 22.10 13.96 23.95
C ASP A 188 20.91 13.41 24.73
N GLY A 189 20.58 12.11 24.51
CA GLY A 189 19.50 11.39 25.16
C GLY A 189 18.22 11.33 24.34
N VAL A 190 17.75 10.10 24.05
CA VAL A 190 16.51 9.82 23.33
C VAL A 190 15.51 9.15 24.25
N LEU A 191 14.37 9.84 24.47
CA LEU A 191 13.27 9.34 25.30
C LEU A 191 12.62 8.11 24.67
N ALA A 192 12.33 8.18 23.36
CA ALA A 192 11.72 7.07 22.66
C ALA A 192 12.25 6.96 21.21
N MET A 193 12.41 5.75 20.73
CA MET A 193 12.66 5.44 19.32
C MET A 193 11.46 4.68 18.75
N ILE A 194 10.82 5.27 17.72
CA ILE A 194 9.75 4.65 16.95
C ILE A 194 10.41 4.05 15.71
N CYS A 195 10.41 2.72 15.57
CA CYS A 195 11.33 2.04 14.65
C CYS A 195 10.65 1.01 13.75
N ASP A 196 11.03 1.04 12.46
CA ASP A 196 10.66 0.04 11.43
C ASP A 196 11.00 -1.39 11.88
N SER A 197 10.04 -2.31 11.70
CA SER A 197 10.14 -3.70 12.13
C SER A 197 10.11 -4.71 10.97
N THR A 198 9.99 -4.24 9.73
CA THR A 198 9.69 -5.07 8.55
C THR A 198 10.60 -6.30 8.41
N ASN A 199 11.89 -6.13 8.61
CA ASN A 199 12.87 -7.20 8.42
C ASN A 199 13.50 -7.73 9.74
N VAL A 200 12.86 -7.55 10.87
CA VAL A 200 13.40 -7.98 12.18
C VAL A 200 13.78 -9.48 12.25
N PHE A 201 13.19 -10.33 11.41
CA PHE A 201 13.54 -11.74 11.29
C PHE A 201 14.74 -12.01 10.37
N SER A 202 15.13 -11.06 9.54
CA SER A 202 16.22 -11.22 8.57
C SER A 202 17.57 -11.02 9.26
N MET A 203 18.41 -12.05 9.22
CA MET A 203 19.75 -12.00 9.80
C MET A 203 20.72 -11.21 8.89
N GLY A 204 21.85 -10.77 9.46
CA GLY A 204 22.86 -10.03 8.72
C GLY A 204 22.48 -8.58 8.43
N LYS A 205 23.12 -7.98 7.42
CA LYS A 205 22.86 -6.62 6.92
C LYS A 205 21.96 -6.62 5.69
N ALA A 206 21.24 -5.53 5.46
CA ALA A 206 20.35 -5.39 4.31
C ALA A 206 21.09 -5.39 2.96
N GLY A 207 22.37 -5.02 2.93
CA GLY A 207 23.20 -5.00 1.73
C GLY A 207 23.15 -3.67 0.95
N SER A 208 24.01 -3.57 -0.09
CA SER A 208 24.20 -2.35 -0.86
C SER A 208 23.62 -2.43 -2.27
N GLU A 209 23.05 -1.32 -2.74
CA GLU A 209 22.64 -1.17 -4.15
C GLU A 209 23.85 -1.21 -5.11
N LEU A 210 25.06 -0.86 -4.65
CA LEU A 210 26.29 -1.01 -5.44
C LEU A 210 26.58 -2.48 -5.76
N ASP A 211 26.35 -3.39 -4.84
CA ASP A 211 26.60 -4.82 -5.07
C ASP A 211 25.55 -5.41 -6.03
N VAL A 212 24.30 -4.94 -5.94
CA VAL A 212 23.29 -5.28 -6.96
C VAL A 212 23.70 -4.78 -8.33
N ARG A 213 24.23 -3.56 -8.45
CA ARG A 213 24.71 -3.02 -9.72
C ARG A 213 25.82 -3.89 -10.33
N LYS A 214 26.80 -4.31 -9.52
CA LYS A 214 27.89 -5.18 -9.97
C LYS A 214 27.37 -6.51 -10.50
N SER A 215 26.46 -7.14 -9.74
CA SER A 215 25.82 -8.39 -10.13
C SER A 215 25.00 -8.23 -11.41
N MET A 216 24.14 -7.23 -11.47
CA MET A 216 23.31 -6.93 -12.64
C MET A 216 24.16 -6.69 -13.90
N LEU A 217 25.28 -5.97 -13.79
CA LEU A 217 26.19 -5.76 -14.90
C LEU A 217 26.78 -7.08 -15.40
N ASN A 218 27.24 -7.96 -14.50
CA ASN A 218 27.78 -9.26 -14.87
C ASN A 218 26.73 -10.12 -15.59
N ILE A 219 25.51 -10.19 -15.03
CA ILE A 219 24.39 -10.92 -15.62
C ILE A 219 24.09 -10.37 -17.03
N MET A 220 23.87 -9.06 -17.14
CA MET A 220 23.47 -8.45 -18.42
C MET A 220 24.58 -8.52 -19.48
N SER A 221 25.85 -8.61 -19.08
CA SER A 221 26.99 -8.78 -20.00
C SER A 221 27.01 -10.17 -20.64
N SER A 222 26.48 -11.19 -19.99
CA SER A 222 26.40 -12.57 -20.53
C SER A 222 25.19 -12.75 -21.46
N LEU A 223 24.14 -11.96 -21.31
CA LEU A 223 22.89 -12.08 -22.05
C LEU A 223 23.01 -11.51 -23.46
N LYS A 224 22.51 -12.25 -24.45
CA LYS A 224 22.67 -11.92 -25.87
C LYS A 224 21.39 -11.43 -26.55
N LYS A 225 20.25 -11.56 -25.91
CA LYS A 225 18.96 -11.18 -26.45
C LYS A 225 18.36 -10.01 -25.68
N ARG A 226 17.08 -9.74 -25.90
CA ARG A 226 16.32 -8.70 -25.22
C ARG A 226 16.29 -8.95 -23.73
N ILE A 227 16.43 -7.88 -22.96
CA ILE A 227 16.35 -7.91 -21.50
C ILE A 227 15.15 -7.08 -21.08
N ILE A 228 14.32 -7.64 -20.21
CA ILE A 228 13.24 -6.92 -19.53
C ILE A 228 13.53 -6.96 -18.04
N ILE A 229 13.68 -5.80 -17.42
CA ILE A 229 13.90 -5.66 -15.98
C ILE A 229 12.59 -5.21 -15.34
N ALA A 230 12.03 -6.02 -14.44
CA ALA A 230 10.87 -5.67 -13.63
C ALA A 230 11.32 -5.21 -12.26
N SER A 231 10.91 -4.01 -11.86
CA SER A 231 11.27 -3.42 -10.58
C SER A 231 10.17 -2.49 -10.06
N PHE A 232 10.23 -2.15 -8.77
CA PHE A 232 9.44 -1.03 -8.23
C PHE A 232 9.87 0.27 -8.89
N ALA A 233 8.91 1.03 -9.37
CA ALA A 233 9.20 2.32 -10.01
C ALA A 233 9.82 3.33 -9.03
N SER A 234 9.49 3.24 -7.74
CA SER A 234 10.01 4.09 -6.67
C SER A 234 11.50 3.89 -6.38
N ASN A 235 12.06 2.71 -6.72
CA ASN A 235 13.49 2.44 -6.47
C ASN A 235 14.37 3.11 -7.54
N VAL A 236 14.68 4.40 -7.32
CA VAL A 236 15.47 5.20 -8.27
C VAL A 236 16.91 4.71 -8.38
N ALA A 237 17.49 4.13 -7.34
CA ALA A 237 18.81 3.51 -7.40
C ALA A 237 18.82 2.31 -8.36
N ARG A 238 17.73 1.54 -8.42
CA ARG A 238 17.56 0.43 -9.36
C ARG A 238 17.32 0.93 -10.78
N LEU A 239 16.55 2.03 -10.94
CA LEU A 239 16.45 2.71 -12.24
C LEU A 239 17.84 3.10 -12.75
N GLU A 240 18.62 3.80 -11.94
CA GLU A 240 19.97 4.26 -12.30
C GLU A 240 20.88 3.07 -12.62
N THR A 241 20.80 1.97 -11.86
CA THR A 241 21.49 0.70 -12.14
C THR A 241 21.12 0.14 -13.52
N ALA A 242 19.83 0.12 -13.87
CA ALA A 242 19.38 -0.37 -15.18
C ALA A 242 19.94 0.49 -16.33
N PHE A 243 19.93 1.82 -16.19
CA PHE A 243 20.54 2.73 -17.16
C PHE A 243 22.05 2.49 -17.29
N TYR A 244 22.74 2.40 -16.16
CA TYR A 244 24.19 2.14 -16.13
C TYR A 244 24.53 0.81 -16.83
N CYS A 245 23.83 -0.25 -16.49
CA CYS A 245 24.08 -1.57 -17.09
C CYS A 245 23.75 -1.60 -18.59
N ALA A 246 22.66 -0.92 -19.00
CA ALA A 246 22.32 -0.80 -20.43
C ALA A 246 23.45 -0.10 -21.19
N GLU A 247 23.93 1.04 -20.73
CA GLU A 247 25.04 1.79 -21.33
C GLU A 247 26.32 0.94 -21.42
N LYS A 248 26.73 0.30 -20.30
CA LYS A 248 27.95 -0.52 -20.23
C LYS A 248 27.90 -1.77 -21.12
N THR A 249 26.71 -2.29 -21.41
CA THR A 249 26.50 -3.44 -22.31
C THR A 249 26.19 -3.01 -23.75
N GLY A 250 26.27 -1.72 -24.05
CA GLY A 250 26.02 -1.16 -25.39
C GLY A 250 24.57 -1.32 -25.85
N ARG A 251 23.63 -1.28 -24.91
CA ARG A 251 22.19 -1.36 -25.16
C ARG A 251 21.51 -0.03 -24.93
N GLN A 252 20.45 0.21 -25.66
CA GLN A 252 19.52 1.29 -25.41
C GLN A 252 18.51 0.85 -24.35
N ILE A 253 17.87 1.80 -23.66
CA ILE A 253 16.90 1.50 -22.61
C ILE A 253 15.59 2.23 -22.88
N SER A 254 14.48 1.55 -22.60
CA SER A 254 13.13 2.10 -22.69
C SER A 254 12.38 1.88 -21.37
N LEU A 255 11.67 2.92 -20.92
CA LEU A 255 10.81 2.83 -19.72
C LEU A 255 9.40 2.42 -20.12
N VAL A 256 8.82 1.45 -19.39
CA VAL A 256 7.50 0.90 -19.69
C VAL A 256 6.63 0.90 -18.43
N GLY A 257 5.55 1.69 -18.48
CA GLY A 257 4.65 1.91 -17.36
C GLY A 257 4.62 3.36 -16.89
N ARG A 258 3.41 3.86 -16.62
CA ARG A 258 3.19 5.28 -16.25
C ARG A 258 3.99 5.70 -15.01
N SER A 259 4.04 4.86 -13.98
CA SER A 259 4.78 5.17 -12.75
C SER A 259 6.30 5.22 -12.97
N MET A 260 6.88 4.42 -13.88
CA MET A 260 8.30 4.53 -14.25
C MET A 260 8.63 5.91 -14.80
N HIS A 261 7.83 6.38 -15.77
CA HIS A 261 8.01 7.72 -16.35
C HIS A 261 7.81 8.84 -15.33
N ARG A 262 6.79 8.69 -14.47
CA ARG A 262 6.50 9.67 -13.40
C ARG A 262 7.68 9.82 -12.45
N ILE A 263 8.18 8.72 -11.91
CA ILE A 263 9.31 8.71 -10.99
C ILE A 263 10.60 9.21 -11.65
N PHE A 264 10.90 8.77 -12.87
CA PHE A 264 12.06 9.24 -13.63
C PHE A 264 12.03 10.76 -13.82
N LYS A 265 10.86 11.31 -14.21
CA LYS A 265 10.67 12.75 -14.39
C LYS A 265 10.81 13.51 -13.06
N ALA A 266 10.19 13.02 -11.99
CA ALA A 266 10.30 13.61 -10.66
C ALA A 266 11.73 13.62 -10.14
N ALA A 267 12.47 12.51 -10.31
CA ALA A 267 13.87 12.44 -9.93
C ALA A 267 14.74 13.46 -10.70
N ARG A 268 14.54 13.60 -12.00
CA ARG A 268 15.23 14.62 -12.80
C ARG A 268 14.89 16.05 -12.38
N GLN A 269 13.65 16.33 -12.08
CA GLN A 269 13.21 17.63 -11.59
C GLN A 269 13.90 18.02 -10.27
N CYS A 270 14.17 17.03 -9.42
CA CYS A 270 14.91 17.22 -8.17
C CYS A 270 16.45 17.17 -8.32
N GLY A 271 16.95 17.05 -9.55
CA GLY A 271 18.39 17.10 -9.83
C GLY A 271 19.09 15.73 -9.80
N TYR A 272 18.35 14.64 -9.64
CA TYR A 272 18.87 13.27 -9.77
C TYR A 272 18.83 12.79 -11.22
N LEU A 273 19.49 11.68 -11.53
CA LEU A 273 19.52 11.03 -12.86
C LEU A 273 19.91 11.99 -14.01
N LYS A 274 20.75 13.02 -13.75
CA LYS A 274 21.16 13.99 -14.76
C LYS A 274 22.11 13.41 -15.80
N ASN A 275 22.90 12.41 -15.40
CA ASN A 275 23.97 11.84 -16.21
C ASN A 275 23.60 10.52 -16.87
N VAL A 276 22.33 10.07 -16.76
CA VAL A 276 21.89 8.86 -17.45
C VAL A 276 21.47 9.19 -18.89
N ILE A 277 21.62 8.22 -19.78
CA ILE A 277 21.16 8.33 -21.17
C ILE A 277 19.64 8.57 -21.22
N GLU A 278 19.13 9.23 -22.28
CA GLU A 278 17.69 9.40 -22.45
C GLU A 278 17.03 8.06 -22.75
N PRO A 279 15.93 7.71 -22.08
CA PRO A 279 15.17 6.52 -22.42
C PRO A 279 14.44 6.72 -23.75
N ILE A 280 14.44 5.68 -24.57
CA ILE A 280 13.74 5.68 -25.85
C ILE A 280 12.23 5.42 -25.62
N ASP A 281 11.40 6.08 -26.43
CA ASP A 281 9.94 5.80 -26.43
C ASP A 281 9.69 4.32 -26.80
N PRO A 282 8.83 3.60 -26.09
CA PRO A 282 8.54 2.18 -26.37
C PRO A 282 8.11 1.92 -27.83
N ARG A 283 7.45 2.89 -28.48
CA ARG A 283 7.05 2.81 -29.90
C ARG A 283 8.23 2.83 -30.86
N GLU A 284 9.31 3.51 -30.51
CA GLU A 284 10.55 3.53 -31.27
C GLU A 284 11.42 2.30 -30.93
N ALA A 285 11.44 1.92 -29.66
CA ALA A 285 12.23 0.82 -29.12
C ALA A 285 11.89 -0.54 -29.78
N LYS A 286 10.64 -0.74 -30.24
CA LYS A 286 10.23 -1.96 -30.96
C LYS A 286 10.99 -2.21 -32.27
N ASN A 287 11.56 -1.15 -32.87
CA ASN A 287 12.34 -1.24 -34.12
C ASN A 287 13.82 -1.52 -33.87
N ILE A 288 14.26 -1.58 -32.60
CA ILE A 288 15.65 -1.85 -32.23
C ILE A 288 15.85 -3.36 -32.14
N SER A 289 17.00 -3.82 -32.61
CA SER A 289 17.32 -5.25 -32.56
C SER A 289 17.33 -5.77 -31.12
N ARG A 290 16.90 -7.00 -30.93
CA ARG A 290 16.71 -7.65 -29.61
C ARG A 290 17.97 -7.59 -28.73
N GLU A 291 19.15 -7.66 -29.36
CA GLU A 291 20.44 -7.64 -28.68
C GLU A 291 20.81 -6.24 -28.13
N LYS A 292 20.13 -5.20 -28.59
CA LYS A 292 20.46 -3.79 -28.34
C LYS A 292 19.44 -3.05 -27.48
N ILE A 293 18.44 -3.75 -26.94
CA ILE A 293 17.38 -3.10 -26.16
C ILE A 293 17.22 -3.71 -24.77
N VAL A 294 17.03 -2.85 -23.78
CA VAL A 294 16.57 -3.18 -22.43
C VAL A 294 15.24 -2.45 -22.18
N TYR A 295 14.26 -3.15 -21.66
CA TYR A 295 13.05 -2.55 -21.14
C TYR A 295 13.06 -2.57 -19.61
N LEU A 296 12.87 -1.42 -18.98
CA LEU A 296 12.64 -1.32 -17.54
C LEU A 296 11.16 -1.07 -17.29
N CYS A 297 10.48 -2.00 -16.62
CA CYS A 297 9.03 -1.99 -16.54
C CYS A 297 8.49 -2.20 -15.12
N THR A 298 7.22 -1.81 -14.93
CA THR A 298 6.43 -2.15 -13.74
C THR A 298 5.86 -3.56 -13.84
N GLY A 299 5.41 -4.12 -12.72
CA GLY A 299 4.77 -5.44 -12.69
C GLY A 299 5.62 -6.50 -11.99
N SER A 300 6.56 -6.08 -11.16
CA SER A 300 7.43 -6.99 -10.40
C SER A 300 6.70 -7.78 -9.30
N GLN A 301 5.43 -7.47 -9.03
CA GLN A 301 4.59 -8.17 -8.05
C GLN A 301 3.42 -8.93 -8.71
N GLY A 302 3.42 -9.05 -10.03
CA GLY A 302 2.36 -9.76 -10.76
C GLY A 302 1.03 -9.01 -10.80
N GLU A 303 1.05 -7.67 -10.70
CA GLU A 303 -0.14 -6.82 -10.76
C GLU A 303 -0.82 -6.95 -12.13
N PRO A 304 -2.15 -7.22 -12.18
CA PRO A 304 -2.84 -7.59 -13.42
C PRO A 304 -2.76 -6.55 -14.56
N MET A 305 -2.72 -5.26 -14.19
CA MET A 305 -2.69 -4.15 -15.16
C MET A 305 -1.29 -3.58 -15.41
N ALA A 306 -0.27 -4.11 -14.75
CA ALA A 306 1.11 -3.66 -14.91
C ALA A 306 1.71 -4.03 -16.28
N ALA A 307 2.78 -3.33 -16.64
CA ALA A 307 3.41 -3.48 -17.95
C ALA A 307 3.90 -4.92 -18.20
N LEU A 308 4.61 -5.53 -17.25
CA LEU A 308 5.14 -6.89 -17.43
C LEU A 308 4.02 -7.92 -17.63
N MET A 309 2.92 -7.83 -16.88
CA MET A 309 1.78 -8.75 -17.05
C MET A 309 1.18 -8.65 -18.46
N ARG A 310 1.06 -7.42 -18.98
CA ARG A 310 0.56 -7.20 -20.35
C ARG A 310 1.53 -7.70 -21.42
N ILE A 311 2.84 -7.55 -21.19
CA ILE A 311 3.90 -8.08 -22.07
C ILE A 311 3.82 -9.61 -22.09
N ALA A 312 3.78 -10.26 -20.94
CA ALA A 312 3.70 -11.72 -20.82
C ALA A 312 2.40 -12.31 -21.40
N LYS A 313 1.31 -11.55 -21.42
CA LYS A 313 0.05 -11.94 -22.07
C LYS A 313 -0.04 -11.54 -23.55
N TYR A 314 1.01 -10.99 -24.13
CA TYR A 314 1.05 -10.51 -25.52
C TYR A 314 -0.03 -9.44 -25.82
N THR A 315 -0.43 -8.65 -24.80
CA THR A 315 -1.45 -7.58 -24.93
C THR A 315 -0.87 -6.17 -24.81
N HIS A 316 0.46 -6.05 -24.64
CA HIS A 316 1.11 -4.74 -24.64
C HIS A 316 1.24 -4.21 -26.07
N PRO A 317 0.88 -2.94 -26.37
CA PRO A 317 0.81 -2.44 -27.74
C PRO A 317 2.19 -2.26 -28.41
N ASP A 318 3.24 -2.03 -27.64
CA ASP A 318 4.54 -1.60 -28.17
C ASP A 318 5.71 -2.48 -27.73
N VAL A 319 5.52 -3.37 -26.75
CA VAL A 319 6.59 -4.23 -26.24
C VAL A 319 6.20 -5.68 -26.42
N PHE A 320 7.04 -6.41 -27.10
CA PHE A 320 6.87 -7.84 -27.39
C PHE A 320 7.99 -8.62 -26.71
N ILE A 321 7.69 -9.84 -26.32
CA ILE A 321 8.65 -10.80 -25.76
C ILE A 321 8.66 -12.05 -26.62
N GLU A 322 9.82 -12.64 -26.80
CA GLU A 322 10.01 -13.79 -27.66
C GLU A 322 10.92 -14.80 -26.97
N LYS A 323 10.87 -16.04 -27.45
CA LYS A 323 11.75 -17.10 -26.95
C LYS A 323 13.23 -16.66 -26.92
N ASP A 324 13.93 -17.07 -25.86
CA ASP A 324 15.32 -16.73 -25.54
C ASP A 324 15.55 -15.26 -25.10
N ASP A 325 14.50 -14.46 -24.92
CA ASP A 325 14.58 -13.21 -24.18
C ASP A 325 14.70 -13.51 -22.68
N THR A 326 15.20 -12.55 -21.91
CA THR A 326 15.38 -12.70 -20.45
C THR A 326 14.55 -11.67 -19.69
N VAL A 327 13.84 -12.13 -18.65
CA VAL A 327 13.16 -11.26 -17.68
C VAL A 327 13.86 -11.34 -16.34
N ILE A 328 14.32 -10.18 -15.83
CA ILE A 328 14.96 -10.05 -14.53
C ILE A 328 13.97 -9.43 -13.55
N PHE A 329 13.56 -10.18 -12.53
CA PHE A 329 12.75 -9.70 -11.41
C PHE A 329 13.66 -9.09 -10.35
N SER A 330 13.88 -7.78 -10.44
CA SER A 330 14.77 -7.04 -9.55
C SER A 330 14.01 -6.42 -8.37
N SER A 331 13.29 -7.28 -7.64
CA SER A 331 12.49 -6.92 -6.47
C SER A 331 12.27 -8.15 -5.58
N LYS A 332 12.10 -7.95 -4.28
CA LYS A 332 11.61 -8.98 -3.38
C LYS A 332 10.12 -9.21 -3.59
N ILE A 333 9.68 -10.43 -3.36
CA ILE A 333 8.25 -10.76 -3.35
C ILE A 333 7.61 -10.19 -2.09
N ILE A 334 6.58 -9.37 -2.26
CA ILE A 334 5.76 -8.90 -1.14
C ILE A 334 4.86 -10.05 -0.69
N PRO A 335 4.80 -10.36 0.62
CA PRO A 335 3.90 -11.40 1.14
C PRO A 335 2.46 -11.22 0.66
N GLY A 336 1.87 -12.32 0.16
CA GLY A 336 0.53 -12.33 -0.44
C GLY A 336 0.52 -12.24 -1.98
N ASN A 337 1.62 -11.87 -2.62
CA ASN A 337 1.73 -11.82 -4.08
C ASN A 337 2.39 -13.07 -4.70
N GLU A 338 2.85 -14.02 -3.88
CA GLU A 338 3.64 -15.19 -4.30
C GLU A 338 2.95 -15.96 -5.45
N LYS A 339 1.68 -16.30 -5.27
CA LYS A 339 0.92 -17.08 -6.26
C LYS A 339 0.78 -16.35 -7.60
N LYS A 340 0.53 -15.04 -7.57
CA LYS A 340 0.38 -14.21 -8.77
C LYS A 340 1.71 -14.12 -9.51
N LEU A 341 2.79 -13.92 -8.77
CA LEU A 341 4.14 -13.80 -9.33
C LEU A 341 4.64 -15.13 -9.89
N TYR A 342 4.50 -16.23 -9.16
CA TYR A 342 4.89 -17.55 -9.66
C TYR A 342 4.08 -17.97 -10.89
N ASN A 343 2.79 -17.63 -10.98
CA ASN A 343 2.01 -17.87 -12.19
C ASN A 343 2.57 -17.09 -13.39
N LEU A 344 2.97 -15.84 -13.18
CA LEU A 344 3.60 -15.02 -14.22
C LEU A 344 4.96 -15.61 -14.66
N GLN A 345 5.82 -15.98 -13.72
CA GLN A 345 7.12 -16.60 -14.01
C GLN A 345 6.95 -17.93 -14.75
N ASN A 346 6.01 -18.78 -14.30
CA ASN A 346 5.70 -20.04 -14.97
C ASN A 346 5.22 -19.84 -16.42
N GLN A 347 4.41 -18.82 -16.67
CA GLN A 347 3.98 -18.48 -18.03
C GLN A 347 5.18 -18.09 -18.90
N LEU A 348 6.06 -17.22 -18.41
CA LEU A 348 7.28 -16.80 -19.12
C LEU A 348 8.19 -17.99 -19.44
N VAL A 349 8.47 -18.84 -18.45
CA VAL A 349 9.31 -20.04 -18.64
C VAL A 349 8.68 -21.01 -19.66
N LYS A 350 7.36 -21.21 -19.62
CA LYS A 350 6.62 -22.04 -20.57
C LYS A 350 6.76 -21.52 -22.01
N ASP A 351 6.85 -20.21 -22.18
CA ASP A 351 7.02 -19.56 -23.48
C ASP A 351 8.50 -19.51 -23.93
N GLY A 352 9.41 -20.15 -23.16
CA GLY A 352 10.84 -20.23 -23.47
C GLY A 352 11.62 -18.97 -23.14
N ILE A 353 11.10 -18.16 -22.20
CA ILE A 353 11.76 -16.96 -21.68
C ILE A 353 12.61 -17.34 -20.47
N GLU A 354 13.82 -16.85 -20.43
CA GLU A 354 14.68 -16.99 -19.26
C GLU A 354 14.21 -16.08 -18.12
N VAL A 355 14.06 -16.64 -16.93
CA VAL A 355 13.63 -15.89 -15.72
C VAL A 355 14.76 -15.85 -14.71
N ILE A 356 15.16 -14.63 -14.33
CA ILE A 356 16.15 -14.36 -13.30
C ILE A 356 15.46 -13.63 -12.14
N SER A 357 15.65 -14.12 -10.92
CA SER A 357 15.08 -13.55 -9.68
C SER A 357 16.07 -13.66 -8.51
N GLU A 358 15.71 -13.15 -7.35
CA GLU A 358 16.51 -13.29 -6.13
C GLU A 358 16.74 -14.75 -5.68
N GLU A 359 15.98 -15.70 -6.23
CA GLU A 359 16.13 -17.12 -5.92
C GLU A 359 17.35 -17.75 -6.61
N ASN A 360 17.79 -17.20 -7.75
CA ASN A 360 18.88 -17.77 -8.54
C ASN A 360 20.07 -16.82 -8.78
N GLU A 361 19.86 -15.51 -8.65
CA GLU A 361 20.90 -14.51 -8.85
C GLU A 361 20.76 -13.34 -7.88
N PHE A 362 21.86 -12.64 -7.60
CA PHE A 362 21.84 -11.47 -6.70
C PHE A 362 21.36 -10.22 -7.43
N VAL A 363 20.05 -10.05 -7.56
CA VAL A 363 19.40 -8.96 -8.30
C VAL A 363 18.62 -7.99 -7.43
N HIS A 364 18.59 -8.21 -6.12
CA HIS A 364 17.84 -7.37 -5.18
C HIS A 364 18.51 -7.28 -3.81
N VAL A 365 18.31 -6.14 -3.14
CA VAL A 365 18.54 -5.92 -1.71
C VAL A 365 17.34 -5.23 -1.10
N SER A 366 17.05 -5.54 0.17
CA SER A 366 15.92 -4.93 0.88
C SER A 366 16.10 -3.42 1.08
N GLY A 367 14.98 -2.70 1.18
CA GLY A 367 14.95 -1.31 1.61
C GLY A 367 14.89 -1.14 3.13
N HIS A 368 14.62 -2.22 3.89
CA HIS A 368 14.39 -2.19 5.34
C HIS A 368 15.56 -2.81 6.11
N PRO A 369 15.75 -2.41 7.40
CA PRO A 369 16.88 -2.85 8.20
C PRO A 369 16.77 -4.34 8.55
N ASN A 370 17.83 -5.10 8.29
CA ASN A 370 18.00 -6.41 8.85
C ASN A 370 18.50 -6.31 10.31
N ARG A 371 18.65 -7.45 10.98
CA ARG A 371 18.95 -7.51 12.42
C ARG A 371 20.26 -6.83 12.82
N GLU A 372 21.29 -6.88 11.97
CA GLU A 372 22.56 -6.19 12.25
C GLU A 372 22.45 -4.66 12.03
N ASP A 373 21.66 -4.21 11.04
CA ASP A 373 21.39 -2.79 10.86
C ASP A 373 20.62 -2.23 12.07
N LEU A 374 19.59 -2.97 12.54
CA LEU A 374 18.86 -2.62 13.76
C LEU A 374 19.79 -2.51 14.95
N LYS A 375 20.71 -3.48 15.12
CA LYS A 375 21.68 -3.48 16.21
C LYS A 375 22.51 -2.20 16.20
N GLU A 376 23.07 -1.82 15.06
CA GLU A 376 23.86 -0.59 14.94
C GLU A 376 23.03 0.66 15.29
N MET A 377 21.78 0.75 14.84
CA MET A 377 20.90 1.87 15.18
C MET A 377 20.64 1.95 16.70
N TYR A 378 20.35 0.83 17.35
CA TYR A 378 20.17 0.79 18.79
C TYR A 378 21.45 1.18 19.56
N GLU A 379 22.62 0.76 19.09
CA GLU A 379 23.91 1.14 19.66
C GLU A 379 24.21 2.65 19.50
N TRP A 380 23.78 3.25 18.37
CA TRP A 380 23.95 4.69 18.14
C TRP A 380 23.00 5.54 18.99
N ILE A 381 21.74 5.13 19.09
CA ILE A 381 20.65 5.93 19.66
C ILE A 381 20.47 5.70 21.17
N LYS A 382 20.62 4.47 21.63
CA LYS A 382 20.47 4.07 23.06
C LYS A 382 19.16 4.61 23.68
N PRO A 383 17.98 4.33 23.08
CA PRO A 383 16.75 4.95 23.53
C PRO A 383 16.31 4.43 24.90
N GLN A 384 15.63 5.28 25.70
CA GLN A 384 15.01 4.84 26.95
C GLN A 384 13.77 3.98 26.74
N CYS A 385 13.07 4.19 25.62
CA CYS A 385 11.92 3.42 25.20
C CYS A 385 12.07 3.04 23.71
N ALA A 386 11.68 1.82 23.35
CA ALA A 386 11.56 1.38 21.97
C ALA A 386 10.11 1.04 21.66
N ILE A 387 9.59 1.59 20.57
CA ILE A 387 8.24 1.32 20.08
C ILE A 387 8.37 0.83 18.63
N PRO A 388 8.31 -0.48 18.40
CA PRO A 388 8.23 -1.05 17.07
C PRO A 388 6.98 -0.59 16.33
N VAL A 389 7.12 -0.23 15.05
CA VAL A 389 6.04 0.09 14.12
C VAL A 389 6.34 -0.56 12.76
N HIS A 390 5.48 -0.37 11.77
CA HIS A 390 5.67 -0.86 10.40
C HIS A 390 5.97 -2.36 10.34
N GLY A 391 5.08 -3.16 10.94
CA GLY A 391 5.21 -4.61 11.02
C GLY A 391 3.93 -5.29 11.51
N GLU A 392 3.72 -6.53 11.07
CA GLU A 392 2.65 -7.38 11.60
C GLU A 392 2.91 -7.70 13.09
N HIS A 393 1.92 -8.19 13.82
CA HIS A 393 2.06 -8.53 15.25
C HIS A 393 3.28 -9.39 15.55
N ARG A 394 3.60 -10.39 14.69
CA ARG A 394 4.78 -11.25 14.85
C ARG A 394 6.10 -10.47 14.78
N HIS A 395 6.18 -9.46 13.86
CA HIS A 395 7.36 -8.59 13.75
C HIS A 395 7.50 -7.70 14.98
N MET A 396 6.38 -7.12 15.44
CA MET A 396 6.34 -6.27 16.63
C MET A 396 6.83 -7.02 17.87
N ILE A 397 6.33 -8.24 18.12
CA ILE A 397 6.73 -9.08 19.25
C ILE A 397 8.21 -9.43 19.18
N GLU A 398 8.71 -9.81 18.01
CA GLU A 398 10.13 -10.14 17.83
C GLU A 398 11.02 -8.92 18.03
N HIS A 399 10.60 -7.74 17.54
CA HIS A 399 11.34 -6.50 17.71
C HIS A 399 11.38 -6.08 19.20
N ILE A 400 10.30 -6.29 19.97
CA ILE A 400 10.30 -6.07 21.42
C ILE A 400 11.31 -6.98 22.14
N LYS A 401 11.43 -8.24 21.73
CA LYS A 401 12.46 -9.17 22.27
C LYS A 401 13.86 -8.65 21.95
N PHE A 402 14.07 -8.26 20.69
CA PHE A 402 15.33 -7.70 20.25
C PHE A 402 15.69 -6.40 21.00
N ALA A 403 14.74 -5.49 21.21
CA ALA A 403 14.98 -4.28 22.00
C ALA A 403 15.43 -4.60 23.44
N LYS A 404 14.87 -5.66 24.05
CA LYS A 404 15.31 -6.15 25.37
C LYS A 404 16.74 -6.71 25.32
N GLU A 405 17.09 -7.47 24.27
CA GLU A 405 18.46 -7.96 24.03
C GLU A 405 19.45 -6.79 23.90
N MET A 406 19.00 -5.67 23.30
CA MET A 406 19.76 -4.43 23.18
C MET A 406 19.74 -3.57 24.47
N ASN A 407 19.23 -4.11 25.59
CA ASN A 407 19.15 -3.47 26.90
C ASN A 407 18.32 -2.17 26.91
N VAL A 408 17.30 -2.04 26.05
CA VAL A 408 16.36 -0.91 26.13
C VAL A 408 15.53 -1.04 27.41
N PRO A 409 15.48 0.00 28.29
CA PRO A 409 14.81 -0.11 29.58
C PRO A 409 13.31 -0.36 29.50
N ASN A 410 12.62 0.27 28.53
CA ASN A 410 11.15 0.28 28.44
C ASN A 410 10.68 0.05 27.00
N PRO A 411 10.80 -1.17 26.43
CA PRO A 411 10.18 -1.45 25.14
C PRO A 411 8.67 -1.59 25.31
N VAL A 412 7.89 -0.89 24.47
CA VAL A 412 6.43 -0.86 24.51
C VAL A 412 5.87 -1.39 23.19
N GLN A 413 5.09 -2.45 23.27
CA GLN A 413 4.31 -2.95 22.14
C GLN A 413 3.03 -2.11 22.00
N VAL A 414 2.65 -1.78 20.76
CA VAL A 414 1.47 -0.98 20.43
C VAL A 414 0.63 -1.64 19.33
N GLU A 415 -0.65 -1.32 19.34
CA GLU A 415 -1.59 -1.56 18.25
C GLU A 415 -2.11 -0.22 17.73
N ASN A 416 -2.70 -0.22 16.53
CA ASN A 416 -3.37 0.98 16.01
C ASN A 416 -4.45 1.46 16.99
N GLY A 417 -4.41 2.74 17.33
CA GLY A 417 -5.29 3.36 18.32
C GLY A 417 -4.75 3.40 19.74
N ASP A 418 -3.69 2.67 20.08
CA ASP A 418 -3.10 2.77 21.42
C ASP A 418 -2.50 4.16 21.65
N ILE A 419 -2.85 4.81 22.75
CA ILE A 419 -2.25 6.06 23.20
C ILE A 419 -1.16 5.73 24.22
N VAL A 420 0.09 5.89 23.82
CA VAL A 420 1.26 5.72 24.69
C VAL A 420 1.61 7.04 25.34
N LYS A 421 1.61 7.09 26.66
CA LYS A 421 2.16 8.22 27.42
C LYS A 421 3.67 8.02 27.55
N LEU A 422 4.43 8.85 26.84
CA LEU A 422 5.90 8.84 26.86
C LEU A 422 6.45 9.65 28.04
N TYR A 423 5.75 10.74 28.41
CA TYR A 423 6.10 11.61 29.54
C TYR A 423 4.81 12.23 30.13
N PRO A 424 4.73 12.47 31.46
CA PRO A 424 5.70 12.12 32.50
C PRO A 424 5.62 10.63 32.91
N GLY A 425 6.72 10.16 33.48
CA GLY A 425 6.82 8.82 34.06
C GLY A 425 7.33 7.78 33.05
N THR A 426 7.20 6.50 33.38
CA THR A 426 7.62 5.41 32.53
C THR A 426 6.69 5.25 31.31
N PRO A 427 7.23 5.16 30.09
CA PRO A 427 6.43 4.96 28.88
C PRO A 427 5.51 3.73 28.98
N LYS A 428 4.23 3.91 28.67
CA LYS A 428 3.22 2.84 28.67
C LYS A 428 1.98 3.21 27.88
N VAL A 429 1.29 2.19 27.35
CA VAL A 429 -0.08 2.37 26.85
C VAL A 429 -0.97 2.78 28.02
N TYR A 430 -1.70 3.85 27.85
CA TYR A 430 -2.48 4.45 28.92
C TYR A 430 -3.95 4.66 28.55
N ASP A 431 -4.24 4.77 27.23
CA ASP A 431 -5.59 4.99 26.71
C ASP A 431 -5.71 4.44 25.28
N LYS A 432 -6.92 4.47 24.70
CA LYS A 432 -7.19 4.07 23.32
C LYS A 432 -7.97 5.13 22.56
N ALA A 433 -7.48 5.49 21.37
CA ALA A 433 -8.21 6.28 20.38
C ALA A 433 -9.06 5.37 19.50
N PRO A 434 -10.21 5.82 19.00
CA PRO A 434 -10.88 5.18 17.88
C PRO A 434 -9.91 5.05 16.70
N SER A 435 -9.81 3.87 16.16
CA SER A 435 -8.99 3.54 14.99
C SER A 435 -9.72 2.52 14.12
N GLY A 436 -9.38 2.46 12.84
CA GLY A 436 -10.01 1.54 11.91
C GLY A 436 -9.44 1.70 10.51
N ARG A 437 -10.09 1.03 9.56
CA ARG A 437 -9.72 1.06 8.15
C ARG A 437 -10.85 1.64 7.32
N LEU A 438 -10.50 2.53 6.40
CA LEU A 438 -11.38 3.02 5.36
C LEU A 438 -10.97 2.43 4.01
N TYR A 439 -11.94 2.02 3.23
CA TYR A 439 -11.78 1.37 1.94
C TYR A 439 -12.21 2.34 0.85
N LEU A 440 -11.35 2.60 -0.11
CA LEU A 440 -11.69 3.43 -1.27
C LEU A 440 -12.45 2.59 -2.29
N ASP A 441 -13.73 2.85 -2.41
CA ASP A 441 -14.65 2.25 -3.35
C ASP A 441 -14.98 3.26 -4.47
N GLY A 442 -14.25 3.21 -5.56
CA GLY A 442 -14.30 4.24 -6.59
C GLY A 442 -13.81 5.59 -6.04
N ASN A 443 -14.73 6.54 -5.80
CA ASN A 443 -14.43 7.85 -5.21
C ASN A 443 -14.98 8.03 -3.79
N VAL A 444 -15.51 6.98 -3.19
CA VAL A 444 -16.17 7.01 -1.88
C VAL A 444 -15.38 6.19 -0.87
N SER A 445 -15.13 6.78 0.29
CA SER A 445 -14.55 6.07 1.43
C SER A 445 -15.66 5.36 2.21
N VAL A 446 -15.51 4.06 2.40
CA VAL A 446 -16.48 3.23 3.12
C VAL A 446 -15.78 2.44 4.22
N VAL A 447 -16.51 2.05 5.25
CA VAL A 447 -16.02 1.14 6.31
C VAL A 447 -16.11 -0.31 5.83
N GLU A 448 -15.37 -1.22 6.45
CA GLU A 448 -15.33 -2.64 6.10
C GLU A 448 -16.71 -3.30 6.14
N GLU A 449 -17.55 -2.90 7.09
CA GLU A 449 -18.90 -3.43 7.28
C GLU A 449 -19.93 -2.86 6.32
N SER A 450 -19.52 -2.00 5.38
CA SER A 450 -20.45 -1.38 4.43
C SER A 450 -21.23 -2.42 3.62
N GLN A 451 -22.48 -2.06 3.31
CA GLN A 451 -23.37 -2.96 2.55
C GLN A 451 -22.80 -3.25 1.15
N SER A 452 -22.15 -2.28 0.52
CA SER A 452 -21.56 -2.44 -0.83
C SER A 452 -20.49 -3.54 -0.87
N ILE A 453 -19.63 -3.62 0.15
CA ILE A 453 -18.59 -4.66 0.26
C ILE A 453 -19.25 -6.03 0.51
N LYS A 454 -20.21 -6.10 1.44
CA LYS A 454 -20.93 -7.33 1.75
C LYS A 454 -21.67 -7.88 0.52
N ASP A 455 -22.34 -7.01 -0.22
CA ASP A 455 -23.05 -7.39 -1.43
C ASP A 455 -22.11 -7.91 -2.51
N ARG A 456 -20.97 -7.25 -2.77
CA ARG A 456 -19.98 -7.73 -3.75
C ARG A 456 -19.39 -9.09 -3.38
N LYS A 457 -19.03 -9.29 -2.11
CA LYS A 457 -18.56 -10.60 -1.62
C LYS A 457 -19.62 -11.68 -1.85
N ASN A 458 -20.88 -11.37 -1.55
CA ASN A 458 -21.98 -12.32 -1.76
C ASN A 458 -22.26 -12.58 -3.25
N LEU A 459 -22.31 -11.53 -4.07
CA LEU A 459 -22.49 -11.64 -5.52
C LEU A 459 -21.37 -12.47 -6.16
N SER A 460 -20.12 -12.23 -5.79
CA SER A 460 -18.97 -12.99 -6.28
C SER A 460 -19.02 -14.47 -5.92
N ALA A 461 -19.48 -14.80 -4.71
CA ALA A 461 -19.52 -16.16 -4.20
C ALA A 461 -20.74 -16.97 -4.69
N ASN A 462 -21.90 -16.33 -4.84
CA ASN A 462 -23.19 -17.02 -5.00
C ASN A 462 -23.95 -16.66 -6.27
N GLY A 463 -23.57 -15.56 -6.95
CA GLY A 463 -24.32 -15.05 -8.10
C GLY A 463 -25.58 -14.26 -7.71
N TYR A 464 -26.41 -13.95 -8.70
CA TYR A 464 -27.54 -13.05 -8.61
C TYR A 464 -28.79 -13.64 -9.32
N ILE A 465 -29.95 -13.46 -8.69
CA ILE A 465 -31.28 -13.70 -9.30
C ILE A 465 -32.11 -12.43 -9.16
N GLU A 466 -32.76 -12.03 -10.24
CA GLU A 466 -33.81 -11.03 -10.24
C GLU A 466 -35.09 -11.62 -10.83
N ALA A 467 -36.22 -11.45 -10.11
CA ALA A 467 -37.53 -11.86 -10.58
C ALA A 467 -38.50 -10.67 -10.54
N THR A 468 -39.08 -10.36 -11.69
CA THR A 468 -40.16 -9.38 -11.79
C THR A 468 -41.47 -10.11 -11.95
N ILE A 469 -42.36 -9.92 -10.98
CA ILE A 469 -43.65 -10.63 -10.84
C ILE A 469 -44.77 -9.61 -11.00
N MET A 470 -45.64 -9.83 -11.99
CA MET A 470 -46.83 -9.02 -12.24
C MET A 470 -48.02 -9.61 -11.50
N ILE A 471 -48.64 -8.81 -10.63
CA ILE A 471 -49.78 -9.20 -9.82
C ILE A 471 -51.03 -8.39 -10.16
N THR A 472 -52.17 -9.07 -10.24
CA THR A 472 -53.47 -8.42 -10.43
C THR A 472 -53.90 -7.70 -9.14
N PRO A 473 -54.93 -6.81 -9.20
CA PRO A 473 -55.49 -6.17 -8.01
C PRO A 473 -56.01 -7.16 -6.96
N LYS A 474 -56.34 -8.38 -7.39
CA LYS A 474 -56.80 -9.48 -6.52
C LYS A 474 -55.62 -10.26 -5.90
N GLY A 475 -54.37 -9.92 -6.25
CA GLY A 475 -53.18 -10.55 -5.69
C GLY A 475 -52.72 -11.84 -6.40
N SER A 476 -53.38 -12.24 -7.50
CA SER A 476 -52.94 -13.38 -8.30
C SER A 476 -51.87 -12.96 -9.32
N MET A 477 -50.96 -13.85 -9.66
CA MET A 477 -49.99 -13.64 -10.70
C MET A 477 -50.70 -13.51 -12.07
N HIS A 478 -50.32 -12.47 -12.85
CA HIS A 478 -50.95 -12.21 -14.15
C HIS A 478 -50.37 -13.09 -15.26
N LYS A 479 -49.05 -13.26 -15.24
CA LYS A 479 -48.28 -14.09 -16.19
C LYS A 479 -47.02 -14.60 -15.52
N ARG A 480 -46.30 -15.52 -16.17
CA ARG A 480 -45.02 -16.04 -15.68
C ARG A 480 -44.08 -14.92 -15.33
N PRO A 481 -43.24 -15.06 -14.28
CA PRO A 481 -42.30 -14.03 -13.88
C PRO A 481 -41.22 -13.80 -14.97
N VAL A 482 -40.72 -12.59 -15.06
CA VAL A 482 -39.53 -12.32 -15.87
C VAL A 482 -38.31 -12.54 -14.99
N LEU A 483 -37.47 -13.48 -15.39
CA LEU A 483 -36.29 -13.92 -14.62
C LEU A 483 -34.98 -13.47 -15.29
N THR A 484 -34.05 -12.98 -14.49
CA THR A 484 -32.66 -12.74 -14.88
C THR A 484 -31.75 -13.34 -13.83
N PHE A 485 -30.70 -14.05 -14.23
CA PHE A 485 -29.69 -14.54 -13.31
C PHE A 485 -28.28 -14.43 -13.90
N ARG A 486 -27.28 -14.31 -13.04
CA ARG A 486 -25.86 -14.18 -13.41
C ARG A 486 -24.98 -14.87 -12.38
N GLY A 487 -23.88 -15.47 -12.83
CA GLY A 487 -22.85 -16.05 -11.96
C GLY A 487 -23.30 -17.28 -11.17
N ILE A 488 -24.35 -17.96 -11.60
CA ILE A 488 -24.86 -19.22 -11.03
C ILE A 488 -24.48 -20.35 -11.99
N PRO A 489 -23.84 -21.44 -11.53
CA PRO A 489 -23.56 -22.61 -12.36
C PRO A 489 -24.86 -23.37 -12.61
N VAL A 490 -25.34 -23.38 -13.83
CA VAL A 490 -26.58 -24.03 -14.25
C VAL A 490 -26.26 -24.96 -15.42
N ASP A 491 -26.57 -26.26 -15.28
CA ASP A 491 -26.32 -27.24 -16.31
C ASP A 491 -27.39 -27.16 -17.42
N ASP A 492 -28.69 -27.10 -17.04
CA ASP A 492 -29.81 -26.90 -17.93
C ASP A 492 -30.53 -25.58 -17.58
N VAL A 493 -30.41 -24.61 -18.46
CA VAL A 493 -30.97 -23.26 -18.26
C VAL A 493 -32.51 -23.28 -18.30
N GLU A 494 -33.11 -24.08 -19.19
CA GLU A 494 -34.57 -24.15 -19.33
C GLU A 494 -35.19 -24.81 -18.10
N GLU A 495 -34.65 -25.97 -17.65
CA GLU A 495 -35.10 -26.65 -16.43
C GLU A 495 -34.96 -25.72 -15.21
N PHE A 496 -33.85 -24.97 -15.10
CA PHE A 496 -33.64 -24.07 -13.98
C PHE A 496 -34.65 -22.91 -13.97
N VAL A 497 -34.95 -22.33 -15.14
CA VAL A 497 -35.94 -21.26 -15.30
C VAL A 497 -37.33 -21.75 -14.93
N TYR A 498 -37.77 -22.91 -15.50
CA TYR A 498 -39.07 -23.48 -15.18
C TYR A 498 -39.22 -23.78 -13.69
N GLY A 499 -38.21 -24.37 -13.06
CA GLY A 499 -38.26 -24.66 -11.63
C GLY A 499 -38.29 -23.41 -10.74
N LEU A 500 -37.63 -22.32 -11.14
CA LEU A 500 -37.75 -21.02 -10.45
C LEU A 500 -39.17 -20.43 -10.63
N GLU A 501 -39.73 -20.49 -11.85
CA GLU A 501 -41.08 -20.04 -12.13
C GLU A 501 -42.10 -20.76 -11.27
N ASP A 502 -42.03 -22.10 -11.20
CA ASP A 502 -42.90 -22.94 -10.37
C ASP A 502 -42.76 -22.59 -8.87
N ALA A 503 -41.54 -22.45 -8.38
CA ALA A 503 -41.28 -22.06 -6.98
C ALA A 503 -41.88 -20.69 -6.62
N ILE A 504 -41.82 -19.73 -7.57
CA ILE A 504 -42.40 -18.39 -7.42
C ILE A 504 -43.93 -18.48 -7.45
N GLU A 505 -44.50 -19.25 -8.38
CA GLU A 505 -45.96 -19.43 -8.52
C GLU A 505 -46.57 -20.06 -7.27
N ASP A 506 -45.97 -21.14 -6.77
CA ASP A 506 -46.42 -21.84 -5.56
C ASP A 506 -46.49 -20.90 -4.35
N ILE A 507 -45.46 -20.10 -4.12
CA ILE A 507 -45.44 -19.13 -3.02
C ILE A 507 -46.50 -18.04 -3.24
N THR A 508 -46.57 -17.48 -4.46
CA THR A 508 -47.53 -16.41 -4.76
C THR A 508 -48.99 -16.84 -4.51
N ARG A 509 -49.34 -18.09 -4.81
CA ARG A 509 -50.70 -18.66 -4.56
C ARG A 509 -51.05 -18.72 -3.07
N THR A 510 -50.07 -18.80 -2.17
CA THR A 510 -50.32 -18.91 -0.71
C THR A 510 -50.61 -17.58 -0.03
N PHE A 511 -50.32 -16.43 -0.71
CA PHE A 511 -50.45 -15.10 -0.12
C PHE A 511 -51.77 -14.41 -0.55
N LYS A 512 -52.44 -13.78 0.42
CA LYS A 512 -53.52 -12.83 0.17
C LYS A 512 -52.97 -11.44 0.31
N LEU A 513 -53.02 -10.62 -0.76
CA LEU A 513 -52.46 -9.29 -0.80
C LEU A 513 -53.55 -8.23 -0.58
N GLY A 514 -53.49 -7.54 0.54
CA GLY A 514 -54.43 -6.46 0.91
C GLY A 514 -53.75 -5.27 1.60
N SER A 515 -52.47 -5.42 1.96
CA SER A 515 -51.71 -4.35 2.63
C SER A 515 -50.25 -4.35 2.20
N LYS A 516 -49.55 -3.20 2.39
CA LYS A 516 -48.10 -3.09 2.14
C LYS A 516 -47.26 -4.08 2.95
N GLN A 517 -47.70 -4.41 4.16
CA GLN A 517 -47.01 -5.41 5.00
C GLN A 517 -47.10 -6.81 4.40
N GLN A 518 -48.23 -7.18 3.83
CA GLN A 518 -48.40 -8.46 3.14
C GLN A 518 -47.54 -8.55 1.86
N GLU A 519 -47.36 -7.44 1.16
CA GLU A 519 -46.42 -7.37 0.01
C GLU A 519 -44.96 -7.62 0.45
N HIS A 520 -44.52 -6.99 1.54
CA HIS A 520 -43.17 -7.24 2.09
C HIS A 520 -42.98 -8.69 2.48
N ASN A 521 -43.99 -9.28 3.16
CA ASN A 521 -43.91 -10.67 3.56
C ASN A 521 -43.85 -11.62 2.34
N LEU A 522 -44.60 -11.31 1.27
CA LEU A 522 -44.55 -12.05 0.01
C LEU A 522 -43.14 -11.92 -0.64
N ILE A 523 -42.59 -10.72 -0.73
CA ILE A 523 -41.23 -10.48 -1.29
C ILE A 523 -40.20 -11.33 -0.54
N ASP A 524 -40.24 -11.35 0.78
CA ASP A 524 -39.29 -12.11 1.59
C ASP A 524 -39.50 -13.64 1.43
N ALA A 525 -40.74 -14.10 1.36
CA ALA A 525 -41.01 -15.50 1.09
C ALA A 525 -40.52 -15.93 -0.31
N LEU A 526 -40.72 -15.10 -1.32
CA LEU A 526 -40.21 -15.32 -2.68
C LEU A 526 -38.68 -15.34 -2.76
N LYS A 527 -38.01 -14.43 -2.07
CA LYS A 527 -36.53 -14.45 -1.95
C LYS A 527 -36.04 -15.76 -1.34
N ILE A 528 -36.73 -16.22 -0.29
CA ILE A 528 -36.39 -17.50 0.39
C ILE A 528 -36.61 -18.67 -0.56
N ALA A 529 -37.73 -18.72 -1.29
CA ALA A 529 -38.06 -19.80 -2.23
C ALA A 529 -37.02 -19.87 -3.36
N CYS A 530 -36.71 -18.75 -4.01
CA CYS A 530 -35.71 -18.70 -5.07
C CYS A 530 -34.32 -19.15 -4.59
N ARG A 531 -33.89 -18.71 -3.40
CA ARG A 531 -32.64 -19.13 -2.79
C ARG A 531 -32.60 -20.59 -2.42
N LYS A 532 -33.73 -21.13 -1.93
CA LYS A 532 -33.87 -22.55 -1.57
C LYS A 532 -33.77 -23.42 -2.83
N PHE A 533 -34.54 -23.11 -3.85
CA PHE A 533 -34.51 -23.81 -5.14
C PHE A 533 -33.12 -23.78 -5.77
N SER A 534 -32.52 -22.59 -5.87
CA SER A 534 -31.18 -22.46 -6.41
C SER A 534 -30.15 -23.28 -5.62
N LYS A 535 -30.22 -23.28 -4.27
CA LYS A 535 -29.35 -24.10 -3.43
C LYS A 535 -29.51 -25.60 -3.68
N GLU A 536 -30.74 -26.06 -3.84
CA GLU A 536 -31.01 -27.47 -4.09
C GLU A 536 -30.48 -27.92 -5.46
N LYS A 537 -30.59 -27.07 -6.47
CA LYS A 537 -30.14 -27.39 -7.84
C LYS A 537 -28.62 -27.15 -8.06
N THR A 538 -28.05 -26.12 -7.47
CA THR A 538 -26.69 -25.64 -7.83
C THR A 538 -25.72 -25.55 -6.65
N GLY A 539 -26.18 -25.76 -5.42
CA GLY A 539 -25.40 -25.55 -4.20
C GLY A 539 -25.21 -24.09 -3.81
N LYS A 540 -25.62 -23.11 -4.66
CA LYS A 540 -25.44 -21.67 -4.45
C LYS A 540 -26.69 -21.00 -3.88
N LYS A 541 -26.48 -19.98 -3.00
CA LYS A 541 -27.54 -19.13 -2.44
C LYS A 541 -27.42 -17.72 -3.01
N PRO A 542 -27.94 -17.44 -4.21
CA PRO A 542 -27.71 -16.17 -4.90
C PRO A 542 -28.31 -14.99 -4.15
N PHE A 543 -27.67 -13.83 -4.34
CA PHE A 543 -28.30 -12.56 -4.00
C PHE A 543 -29.58 -12.43 -4.83
N THR A 544 -30.75 -12.28 -4.17
CA THR A 544 -32.04 -12.36 -4.83
C THR A 544 -32.82 -11.07 -4.66
N ASN A 545 -33.21 -10.47 -5.79
CA ASN A 545 -34.08 -9.30 -5.84
C ASN A 545 -35.45 -9.70 -6.42
N ILE A 546 -36.51 -9.24 -5.78
CA ILE A 546 -37.91 -9.49 -6.20
C ILE A 546 -38.58 -8.14 -6.43
N ASN A 547 -39.07 -7.93 -7.65
CA ASN A 547 -39.84 -6.77 -8.05
C ASN A 547 -41.33 -7.19 -8.20
N LEU A 548 -42.22 -6.64 -7.38
CA LEU A 548 -43.66 -6.79 -7.54
C LEU A 548 -44.23 -5.61 -8.28
N VAL A 549 -44.89 -5.85 -9.43
CA VAL A 549 -45.55 -4.84 -10.25
C VAL A 549 -47.06 -5.11 -10.22
N ARG A 550 -47.84 -4.16 -9.73
CA ARG A 550 -49.33 -4.21 -9.81
C ARG A 550 -49.78 -3.71 -11.16
N ILE A 551 -50.70 -4.42 -11.79
CA ILE A 551 -51.29 -4.10 -13.10
C ILE A 551 -52.79 -3.89 -12.99
#